data_847f3f86fd0487e1cef3c8fe4df01e45
#
_entry.id   847f3f86fd0487e1cef3c8fe4df01e45
#
_cell.length_a   1.000
_cell.length_b   1.000
_cell.length_c   1.000
_cell.angle_alpha   90.00
_cell.angle_beta   90.00
_cell.angle_gamma   90.00
#
_symmetry.space_group_name_H-M   'P 1'
#
loop_
_entity.id
_entity.type
_entity.pdbx_description
1 polymer ?
#
loop_
_entity_poly.entity_id
_entity_poly.type
_entity_poly.pdbx_seq_one_letter_code
_entity_poly.pdbx_strand_id
1 'polypeptide(L)'
;MFLIDRAREVRIKRANTDWWINEKAIVASNGLTYIAYVTDMGEIHVKEFDAKCSRTPSRDVRLCRMNCTYADEHNAPSLCILENGRIMVTYTGHAQTHTLNYRITERPYDIMSFGKEYCITYENNVTYAQVFENTKRHEIWMFARVKSVTWEFRYSKDEGETWSEPTTFLKSDAGGLFYFDVRKQIIPTTDGIGEQWFFALYGHPRISSDHTVRSGIFDADGWLLTQDGKRTEVNLFDSDNSEIQLEKLDKVYQSPEGTTVRLLAVSPVMPYRIGLAAFTLDNADSIVYYAAEYNCGKWVLSEPVAKAGDFLAPNQTDGSQTYVGGMAFYYGVGEAGFNSADGGVIDSNRLYLSRTDGEYWYMESYVSHDCGKSYELEQIIRKIPNGKNIKIWRPTVPVYAQDNLPVYWHEGSYSAHTGGWNCDAVMLVEYDD
;
A
#
# COMPACT_ATOMS: atom_id res chain seq x y z
N MET A 1 -20.64 10.07 -7.12
CA MET A 1 -20.72 9.29 -8.36
C MET A 1 -19.56 9.71 -9.24
N PHE A 2 -18.63 8.82 -9.50
CA PHE A 2 -17.49 9.10 -10.36
C PHE A 2 -17.98 9.33 -11.79
N LEU A 3 -17.78 10.51 -12.35
CA LEU A 3 -18.20 10.82 -13.71
C LEU A 3 -17.05 10.50 -14.67
N ILE A 4 -16.96 9.24 -15.13
CA ILE A 4 -15.98 8.84 -16.17
C ILE A 4 -16.06 9.76 -17.38
N ASP A 5 -17.24 10.26 -17.70
CA ASP A 5 -17.46 11.16 -18.83
C ASP A 5 -16.74 12.52 -18.71
N ARG A 6 -16.23 12.87 -17.52
CA ARG A 6 -15.43 14.06 -17.26
C ARG A 6 -13.97 13.77 -16.88
N ALA A 7 -13.56 12.51 -17.00
CA ALA A 7 -12.21 12.11 -16.69
C ALA A 7 -11.42 11.86 -17.97
N ARG A 8 -10.15 12.26 -17.97
CA ARG A 8 -9.20 11.87 -19.00
C ARG A 8 -8.17 10.90 -18.45
N GLU A 9 -7.70 10.04 -19.32
CA GLU A 9 -6.63 9.10 -19.02
C GLU A 9 -5.27 9.80 -19.10
N VAL A 10 -4.46 9.63 -18.06
CA VAL A 10 -3.05 10.03 -18.03
C VAL A 10 -2.20 8.77 -17.85
N ARG A 11 -1.13 8.65 -18.62
CA ARG A 11 -0.19 7.52 -18.54
C ARG A 11 1.18 7.94 -18.10
N ILE A 12 1.70 7.27 -17.08
CA ILE A 12 3.11 7.32 -16.71
C ILE A 12 3.78 6.10 -17.35
N LYS A 13 4.57 6.35 -18.37
CA LYS A 13 5.20 5.29 -19.18
C LYS A 13 6.22 4.51 -18.37
N ARG A 14 6.22 3.17 -18.53
CA ARG A 14 7.17 2.25 -17.92
C ARG A 14 7.23 2.34 -16.39
N ALA A 15 6.17 2.80 -15.76
CA ALA A 15 6.08 2.99 -14.32
C ALA A 15 5.51 1.75 -13.64
N ASN A 16 6.18 1.27 -12.62
CA ASN A 16 5.68 0.24 -11.73
C ASN A 16 5.67 0.73 -10.28
N THR A 17 4.51 0.63 -9.66
CA THR A 17 4.28 0.87 -8.24
C THR A 17 3.53 -0.32 -7.63
N ASP A 18 3.66 -1.48 -8.22
CA ASP A 18 2.77 -2.62 -7.99
C ASP A 18 2.86 -3.18 -6.57
N TRP A 19 4.04 -3.09 -5.94
CA TRP A 19 4.18 -3.65 -4.61
C TRP A 19 3.32 -2.91 -3.57
N TRP A 20 2.33 -3.61 -3.03
CA TRP A 20 1.24 -3.01 -2.21
C TRP A 20 1.66 -2.57 -0.81
N ILE A 21 2.75 -3.10 -0.27
CA ILE A 21 3.20 -2.80 1.10
C ILE A 21 3.62 -1.33 1.27
N ASN A 22 4.23 -0.75 0.24
CA ASN A 22 4.79 0.60 0.34
C ASN A 22 3.75 1.68 0.09
N GLU A 23 3.84 2.79 0.84
CA GLU A 23 3.12 4.02 0.51
C GLU A 23 3.83 4.73 -0.65
N LYS A 24 3.17 4.87 -1.78
CA LYS A 24 3.81 5.30 -3.04
C LYS A 24 3.11 6.46 -3.73
N ALA A 25 1.92 6.85 -3.25
CA ALA A 25 1.17 7.94 -3.83
C ALA A 25 0.41 8.73 -2.76
N ILE A 26 0.59 10.04 -2.74
CA ILE A 26 0.01 10.94 -1.74
C ILE A 26 -0.52 12.20 -2.42
N VAL A 27 -1.70 12.65 -2.03
CA VAL A 27 -2.19 14.00 -2.33
C VAL A 27 -1.74 14.92 -1.20
N ALA A 28 -0.97 15.94 -1.54
CA ALA A 28 -0.45 16.88 -0.57
C ALA A 28 -1.42 18.04 -0.32
N SER A 29 -1.16 18.81 0.74
CA SER A 29 -1.97 19.99 1.10
C SER A 29 -1.94 21.10 0.05
N ASN A 30 -0.95 21.11 -0.85
CA ASN A 30 -0.90 22.02 -2.00
C ASN A 30 -1.81 21.59 -3.17
N GLY A 31 -2.56 20.49 -3.02
CA GLY A 31 -3.47 19.95 -4.03
C GLY A 31 -2.80 19.08 -5.09
N LEU A 32 -1.46 18.95 -5.10
CA LEU A 32 -0.75 18.11 -6.06
C LEU A 32 -0.69 16.66 -5.56
N THR A 33 -0.72 15.74 -6.51
CA THR A 33 -0.48 14.32 -6.28
C THR A 33 0.96 13.99 -6.61
N TYR A 34 1.63 13.29 -5.69
CA TYR A 34 2.99 12.78 -5.86
C TYR A 34 2.95 11.27 -5.95
N ILE A 35 3.61 10.70 -6.95
CA ILE A 35 3.77 9.25 -7.14
C ILE A 35 5.24 8.91 -7.24
N ALA A 36 5.71 8.00 -6.40
CA ALA A 36 7.04 7.40 -6.53
C ALA A 36 6.94 6.03 -7.22
N TYR A 37 7.81 5.74 -8.16
CA TYR A 37 7.76 4.51 -8.94
C TYR A 37 9.15 4.03 -9.37
N VAL A 38 9.23 2.76 -9.75
CA VAL A 38 10.41 2.15 -10.37
C VAL A 38 10.13 1.88 -11.84
N THR A 39 11.13 2.13 -12.70
CA THR A 39 11.05 1.76 -14.11
C THR A 39 11.59 0.35 -14.34
N ASP A 40 11.28 -0.25 -15.48
CA ASP A 40 11.84 -1.55 -15.91
C ASP A 40 13.38 -1.53 -16.09
N MET A 41 13.99 -0.34 -16.08
CA MET A 41 15.44 -0.15 -16.05
C MET A 41 16.02 -0.03 -14.63
N GLY A 42 15.19 -0.17 -13.60
CA GLY A 42 15.60 0.00 -12.20
C GLY A 42 15.83 1.45 -11.79
N GLU A 43 15.27 2.41 -12.52
CA GLU A 43 15.36 3.83 -12.17
C GLU A 43 14.21 4.18 -11.21
N ILE A 44 14.54 4.89 -10.13
CA ILE A 44 13.56 5.43 -9.18
C ILE A 44 13.19 6.84 -9.60
N HIS A 45 11.93 7.07 -9.74
CA HIS A 45 11.34 8.34 -10.15
C HIS A 45 10.30 8.85 -9.16
N VAL A 46 10.12 10.16 -9.16
CA VAL A 46 8.97 10.82 -8.56
C VAL A 46 8.31 11.70 -9.59
N LYS A 47 7.00 11.55 -9.71
CA LYS A 47 6.17 12.39 -10.58
C LYS A 47 5.16 13.16 -9.75
N GLU A 48 4.97 14.42 -10.10
CA GLU A 48 3.89 15.23 -9.59
C GLU A 48 2.91 15.60 -10.70
N PHE A 49 1.65 15.76 -10.33
CA PHE A 49 0.61 16.26 -11.22
C PHE A 49 -0.56 16.81 -10.41
N ASP A 50 -1.30 17.68 -11.05
CA ASP A 50 -2.56 18.20 -10.55
C ASP A 50 -3.69 17.29 -11.05
N ALA A 51 -4.33 16.56 -10.15
CA ALA A 51 -5.43 15.68 -10.51
C ALA A 51 -6.71 16.41 -10.87
N LYS A 52 -6.84 17.69 -10.49
CA LYS A 52 -8.00 18.55 -10.77
C LYS A 52 -7.79 19.48 -11.97
N CYS A 53 -6.55 19.68 -12.41
CA CYS A 53 -6.23 20.54 -13.54
C CYS A 53 -5.29 19.85 -14.54
N SER A 54 -5.88 19.33 -15.59
CA SER A 54 -5.15 18.63 -16.64
C SER A 54 -4.19 19.54 -17.45
N ARG A 55 -4.32 20.85 -17.32
CA ARG A 55 -3.47 21.84 -18.01
C ARG A 55 -2.22 22.17 -17.23
N THR A 56 -2.17 21.88 -15.93
CA THR A 56 -0.95 22.03 -15.13
C THR A 56 0.12 21.07 -15.64
N PRO A 57 1.30 21.55 -16.06
CA PRO A 57 2.36 20.69 -16.50
C PRO A 57 2.80 19.74 -15.38
N SER A 58 2.79 18.44 -15.63
CA SER A 58 3.35 17.47 -14.69
C SER A 58 4.88 17.49 -14.77
N ARG A 59 5.54 17.45 -13.62
CA ARG A 59 7.01 17.28 -13.52
C ARG A 59 7.33 15.83 -13.16
N ASP A 60 8.49 15.36 -13.63
CA ASP A 60 8.98 14.02 -13.38
C ASP A 60 10.50 14.10 -13.15
N VAL A 61 10.99 13.53 -12.08
CA VAL A 61 12.39 13.56 -11.72
C VAL A 61 12.91 12.16 -11.44
N ARG A 62 14.04 11.81 -12.05
CA ARG A 62 14.79 10.60 -11.72
C ARG A 62 15.67 10.88 -10.50
N LEU A 63 15.49 10.08 -9.45
CA LEU A 63 16.32 10.17 -8.25
C LEU A 63 17.62 9.39 -8.38
N CYS A 64 17.54 8.17 -8.88
CA CYS A 64 18.72 7.31 -9.07
C CYS A 64 18.42 6.20 -10.06
N ARG A 65 19.45 5.40 -10.38
CA ARG A 65 19.32 4.07 -10.93
C ARG A 65 19.89 3.10 -9.91
N MET A 66 19.06 2.17 -9.45
CA MET A 66 19.49 1.19 -8.46
C MET A 66 20.52 0.24 -9.04
N ASN A 67 21.54 -0.07 -8.25
CA ASN A 67 22.51 -1.10 -8.56
C ASN A 67 21.99 -2.46 -8.10
N CYS A 68 21.02 -3.01 -8.84
CA CYS A 68 20.45 -4.32 -8.61
C CYS A 68 20.60 -5.19 -9.88
N THR A 69 20.63 -6.50 -9.69
CA THR A 69 20.85 -7.46 -10.78
C THR A 69 19.73 -7.38 -11.83
N TYR A 70 18.52 -7.10 -11.38
CA TYR A 70 17.34 -6.88 -12.21
C TYR A 70 16.37 -5.95 -11.47
N ALA A 71 15.60 -5.20 -12.24
CA ALA A 71 14.49 -4.46 -11.69
C ALA A 71 13.30 -5.41 -11.50
N ASP A 72 12.71 -5.41 -10.32
CA ASP A 72 11.46 -6.10 -10.07
C ASP A 72 10.47 -5.18 -9.32
N GLU A 73 9.21 -5.55 -9.27
CA GLU A 73 8.15 -4.77 -8.65
C GLU A 73 8.34 -4.57 -7.14
N HIS A 74 9.08 -5.47 -6.48
CA HIS A 74 9.40 -5.39 -5.06
C HIS A 74 10.39 -4.26 -4.74
N ASN A 75 11.02 -3.69 -5.76
CA ASN A 75 11.89 -2.53 -5.63
C ASN A 75 11.09 -1.21 -5.61
N ALA A 76 9.77 -1.28 -5.58
CA ALA A 76 8.91 -0.09 -5.52
C ALA A 76 9.29 0.81 -4.34
N PRO A 77 9.48 2.12 -4.57
CA PRO A 77 9.84 3.05 -3.52
C PRO A 77 8.67 3.31 -2.56
N SER A 78 8.97 3.88 -1.41
CA SER A 78 7.99 4.46 -0.50
C SER A 78 8.23 5.96 -0.39
N LEU A 79 7.15 6.74 -0.28
CA LEU A 79 7.25 8.17 -0.10
C LEU A 79 6.40 8.65 1.08
N CYS A 80 6.86 9.70 1.75
CA CYS A 80 6.06 10.46 2.68
C CYS A 80 6.30 11.97 2.51
N ILE A 81 5.34 12.76 2.99
CA ILE A 81 5.45 14.20 3.05
C ILE A 81 5.64 14.58 4.51
N LEU A 82 6.74 15.28 4.81
CA LEU A 82 7.09 15.73 6.14
C LEU A 82 6.23 16.94 6.55
N GLU A 83 6.15 17.21 7.85
CA GLU A 83 5.37 18.32 8.43
C GLU A 83 5.70 19.68 7.79
N ASN A 84 6.97 19.88 7.46
CA ASN A 84 7.42 21.08 6.75
C ASN A 84 7.17 21.06 5.23
N GLY A 85 6.45 20.07 4.71
CA GLY A 85 6.13 19.91 3.29
C GLY A 85 7.26 19.34 2.41
N ARG A 86 8.42 19.00 3.00
CA ARG A 86 9.47 18.31 2.24
C ARG A 86 9.07 16.86 1.95
N ILE A 87 9.50 16.34 0.82
CA ILE A 87 9.14 15.01 0.36
C ILE A 87 10.33 14.08 0.58
N MET A 88 10.12 13.01 1.32
CA MET A 88 11.09 11.95 1.51
C MET A 88 10.71 10.73 0.66
N VAL A 89 11.68 10.14 -0.02
CA VAL A 89 11.50 8.91 -0.81
C VAL A 89 12.57 7.91 -0.41
N THR A 90 12.14 6.72 0.00
CA THR A 90 13.01 5.59 0.35
C THR A 90 12.96 4.52 -0.72
N TYR A 91 14.06 3.83 -0.96
CA TYR A 91 14.16 2.75 -1.93
C TYR A 91 15.28 1.78 -1.59
N THR A 92 15.09 0.51 -1.95
CA THR A 92 16.05 -0.57 -1.73
C THR A 92 15.85 -1.68 -2.76
N GLY A 93 16.87 -2.49 -3.00
CA GLY A 93 16.77 -3.68 -3.86
C GLY A 93 16.08 -4.83 -3.13
N HIS A 94 15.27 -5.61 -3.84
CA HIS A 94 14.57 -6.77 -3.27
C HIS A 94 15.55 -7.87 -2.85
N ALA A 95 15.87 -7.95 -1.58
CA ALA A 95 16.79 -8.94 -0.99
C ALA A 95 18.17 -9.01 -1.69
N GLN A 96 18.58 -7.96 -2.41
CA GLN A 96 19.81 -7.90 -3.18
C GLN A 96 20.85 -6.96 -2.58
N THR A 97 20.42 -6.08 -1.68
CA THR A 97 21.29 -5.03 -1.12
C THR A 97 21.19 -5.01 0.40
N HIS A 98 22.30 -4.61 1.02
CA HIS A 98 22.38 -4.35 2.46
C HIS A 98 22.12 -2.86 2.77
N THR A 99 21.68 -2.10 1.79
CA THR A 99 21.48 -0.66 1.92
C THR A 99 20.05 -0.27 1.63
N LEU A 100 19.53 0.61 2.47
CA LEU A 100 18.32 1.36 2.25
C LEU A 100 18.74 2.79 1.95
N ASN A 101 18.38 3.27 0.77
CA ASN A 101 18.72 4.61 0.33
C ASN A 101 17.49 5.52 0.41
N TYR A 102 17.72 6.82 0.57
CA TYR A 102 16.66 7.82 0.54
C TYR A 102 17.18 9.19 0.12
N ARG A 103 16.23 9.99 -0.38
CA ARG A 103 16.43 11.42 -0.64
C ARG A 103 15.29 12.23 -0.07
N ILE A 104 15.59 13.48 0.29
CA ILE A 104 14.63 14.43 0.81
C ILE A 104 14.74 15.71 -0.02
N THR A 105 13.61 16.33 -0.35
CA THR A 105 13.61 17.61 -1.04
C THR A 105 14.14 18.72 -0.12
N GLU A 106 14.89 19.68 -0.68
CA GLU A 106 15.39 20.83 0.07
C GLU A 106 14.30 21.89 0.28
N ARG A 107 13.33 21.93 -0.62
CA ARG A 107 12.17 22.85 -0.55
C ARG A 107 10.87 22.08 -0.41
N PRO A 108 9.88 22.63 0.32
CA PRO A 108 8.55 22.06 0.42
C PRO A 108 7.92 21.85 -0.95
N TYR A 109 7.28 20.70 -1.15
CA TYR A 109 6.49 20.34 -2.33
C TYR A 109 7.20 20.52 -3.69
N ASP A 110 8.53 20.52 -3.73
CA ASP A 110 9.29 20.74 -4.96
C ASP A 110 10.19 19.54 -5.29
N ILE A 111 9.67 18.65 -6.13
CA ILE A 111 10.39 17.43 -6.56
C ILE A 111 11.67 17.74 -7.34
N MET A 112 11.86 18.97 -7.84
CA MET A 112 13.10 19.36 -8.53
C MET A 112 14.21 19.73 -7.53
N SER A 113 13.92 19.75 -6.23
CA SER A 113 14.87 20.11 -5.18
C SER A 113 15.36 18.93 -4.33
N PHE A 114 15.30 17.70 -4.81
CA PHE A 114 15.87 16.58 -4.09
C PHE A 114 17.36 16.77 -3.84
N GLY A 115 17.75 16.71 -2.56
CA GLY A 115 19.13 16.84 -2.11
C GLY A 115 19.98 15.59 -2.39
N LYS A 116 21.10 15.49 -1.66
CA LYS A 116 22.01 14.32 -1.74
C LYS A 116 21.28 13.02 -1.38
N GLU A 117 21.82 11.89 -1.85
CA GLU A 117 21.40 10.57 -1.42
C GLU A 117 22.02 10.25 -0.06
N TYR A 118 21.18 9.73 0.82
CA TYR A 118 21.58 9.16 2.11
C TYR A 118 21.45 7.64 2.06
N CYS A 119 22.15 6.95 2.93
CA CYS A 119 22.18 5.51 2.98
C CYS A 119 22.21 5.01 4.42
N ILE A 120 21.34 4.07 4.74
CA ILE A 120 21.39 3.27 5.97
C ILE A 120 21.93 1.89 5.61
N THR A 121 23.01 1.48 6.28
CA THR A 121 23.59 0.14 6.07
C THR A 121 23.03 -0.83 7.10
N TYR A 122 22.69 -2.03 6.64
CA TYR A 122 22.24 -3.15 7.45
C TYR A 122 23.25 -4.28 7.39
N GLU A 123 23.29 -5.12 8.41
CA GLU A 123 24.13 -6.33 8.39
C GLU A 123 23.67 -7.35 7.36
N ASN A 124 22.36 -7.36 7.05
CA ASN A 124 21.72 -8.29 6.13
C ASN A 124 20.97 -7.55 5.04
N ASN A 125 20.48 -8.28 4.04
CA ASN A 125 19.62 -7.73 3.00
C ASN A 125 18.39 -7.05 3.61
N VAL A 126 18.08 -5.85 3.13
CA VAL A 126 16.91 -5.06 3.51
C VAL A 126 15.93 -4.92 2.36
N THR A 127 14.63 -4.91 2.66
CA THR A 127 13.55 -4.84 1.67
C THR A 127 12.33 -4.13 2.27
N TYR A 128 11.48 -3.55 1.43
CA TYR A 128 10.15 -3.01 1.80
C TYR A 128 10.20 -1.93 2.87
N ALA A 129 11.01 -0.93 2.66
CA ALA A 129 11.00 0.23 3.55
C ALA A 129 9.69 1.00 3.43
N GLN A 130 8.98 1.12 4.56
CA GLN A 130 7.78 1.92 4.70
C GLN A 130 8.11 3.10 5.59
N VAL A 131 7.92 4.32 5.09
CA VAL A 131 8.31 5.55 5.77
C VAL A 131 7.11 6.42 6.06
N PHE A 132 7.06 6.98 7.28
CA PHE A 132 5.96 7.82 7.75
C PHE A 132 6.49 8.94 8.62
N GLU A 133 5.81 10.07 8.63
CA GLU A 133 6.02 11.08 9.64
C GLU A 133 5.07 10.87 10.82
N ASN A 134 5.62 10.94 12.02
CA ASN A 134 4.88 11.03 13.27
C ASN A 134 4.88 12.50 13.72
N THR A 135 3.79 13.21 13.44
CA THR A 135 3.72 14.66 13.71
C THR A 135 3.62 14.94 15.21
N LYS A 136 3.04 14.04 16.01
CA LYS A 136 2.99 14.19 17.46
C LYS A 136 4.38 14.22 18.12
N ARG A 137 5.32 13.45 17.55
CA ARG A 137 6.66 13.32 18.11
C ARG A 137 7.73 14.11 17.35
N HIS A 138 7.34 14.71 16.21
CA HIS A 138 8.27 15.34 15.25
C HIS A 138 9.38 14.37 14.83
N GLU A 139 9.01 13.14 14.49
CA GLU A 139 9.91 12.05 14.13
C GLU A 139 9.52 11.46 12.78
N ILE A 140 10.51 10.96 12.05
CA ILE A 140 10.27 10.09 10.90
C ILE A 140 10.38 8.64 11.36
N TRP A 141 9.37 7.84 11.09
CA TRP A 141 9.31 6.42 11.41
C TRP A 141 9.54 5.58 10.17
N MET A 142 10.30 4.51 10.31
CA MET A 142 10.59 3.60 9.23
C MET A 142 10.48 2.15 9.68
N PHE A 143 9.75 1.37 8.90
CA PHE A 143 9.61 -0.08 9.05
C PHE A 143 10.25 -0.74 7.85
N ALA A 144 11.12 -1.72 8.06
CA ALA A 144 11.80 -2.44 6.98
C ALA A 144 11.93 -3.93 7.30
N ARG A 145 11.86 -4.77 6.25
CA ARG A 145 12.11 -6.21 6.38
C ARG A 145 13.59 -6.48 6.19
N VAL A 146 14.20 -7.16 7.17
CA VAL A 146 15.63 -7.50 7.19
C VAL A 146 15.80 -9.02 7.18
N LYS A 147 16.78 -9.52 6.45
CA LYS A 147 17.10 -10.96 6.34
C LYS A 147 15.87 -11.81 5.92
N SER A 148 14.92 -11.22 5.21
CA SER A 148 13.66 -11.84 4.77
C SER A 148 12.70 -12.34 5.87
N VAL A 149 13.12 -12.40 7.12
CA VAL A 149 12.37 -13.02 8.23
C VAL A 149 12.13 -12.11 9.42
N THR A 150 12.72 -10.91 9.43
CA THR A 150 12.68 -9.98 10.55
C THR A 150 12.14 -8.64 10.06
N TRP A 151 11.28 -8.01 10.83
CA TRP A 151 10.86 -6.63 10.61
C TRP A 151 11.44 -5.75 11.71
N GLU A 152 12.07 -4.67 11.30
CA GLU A 152 12.75 -3.72 12.16
C GLU A 152 12.11 -2.34 12.04
N PHE A 153 12.10 -1.64 13.17
CA PHE A 153 11.68 -0.26 13.31
C PHE A 153 12.89 0.63 13.58
N ARG A 154 12.92 1.78 12.94
CA ARG A 154 13.85 2.88 13.23
C ARG A 154 13.11 4.21 13.21
N TYR A 155 13.66 5.21 13.90
CA TYR A 155 13.15 6.57 13.84
C TYR A 155 14.28 7.58 13.72
N SER A 156 13.95 8.76 13.19
CA SER A 156 14.81 9.93 13.08
C SER A 156 14.14 11.12 13.77
N LYS A 157 14.92 11.91 14.53
CA LYS A 157 14.48 13.14 15.21
C LYS A 157 15.01 14.42 14.56
N ASP A 158 15.78 14.29 13.51
CA ASP A 158 16.51 15.35 12.82
C ASP A 158 16.26 15.32 11.32
N GLU A 159 15.00 15.04 10.95
CA GLU A 159 14.53 15.04 9.57
C GLU A 159 15.33 14.11 8.64
N GLY A 160 15.82 12.99 9.17
CA GLY A 160 16.52 11.96 8.41
C GLY A 160 18.03 12.13 8.36
N GLU A 161 18.64 13.08 9.07
CA GLU A 161 20.10 13.19 9.11
C GLU A 161 20.74 12.02 9.87
N THR A 162 20.12 11.60 10.98
CA THR A 162 20.53 10.41 11.74
C THR A 162 19.34 9.52 12.08
N TRP A 163 19.61 8.24 12.34
CA TRP A 163 18.61 7.24 12.68
C TRP A 163 18.97 6.51 13.97
N SER A 164 17.94 6.11 14.71
CA SER A 164 18.10 5.25 15.88
C SER A 164 18.74 3.91 15.51
N GLU A 165 19.29 3.21 16.51
CA GLU A 165 19.53 1.78 16.37
C GLU A 165 18.22 1.04 16.04
N PRO A 166 18.29 -0.09 15.32
CA PRO A 166 17.10 -0.84 14.94
C PRO A 166 16.46 -1.52 16.15
N THR A 167 15.13 -1.48 16.19
CA THR A 167 14.37 -2.31 17.13
C THR A 167 13.63 -3.39 16.34
N THR A 168 13.88 -4.66 16.64
CA THR A 168 13.15 -5.78 16.04
C THR A 168 11.79 -5.90 16.71
N PHE A 169 10.70 -5.81 15.92
CA PHE A 169 9.36 -5.91 16.47
C PHE A 169 8.57 -7.13 15.96
N LEU A 170 9.01 -7.77 14.89
CA LEU A 170 8.38 -8.98 14.37
C LEU A 170 9.43 -9.92 13.81
N LYS A 171 9.38 -11.18 14.24
CA LYS A 171 10.22 -12.27 13.71
C LYS A 171 9.35 -13.38 13.18
N SER A 172 9.78 -13.98 12.08
CA SER A 172 9.23 -15.24 11.61
C SER A 172 9.96 -16.40 12.29
N ASP A 173 9.21 -17.34 12.82
CA ASP A 173 9.75 -18.60 13.29
C ASP A 173 10.32 -19.43 12.14
N ALA A 174 11.06 -20.50 12.47
CA ALA A 174 11.68 -21.38 11.48
C ALA A 174 10.66 -21.86 10.43
N GLY A 175 10.81 -21.41 9.20
CA GLY A 175 9.95 -21.77 8.07
C GLY A 175 8.81 -20.77 7.78
N GLY A 176 8.71 -19.66 8.52
CA GLY A 176 7.74 -18.60 8.24
C GLY A 176 8.38 -17.41 7.53
N LEU A 177 7.60 -16.74 6.69
CA LEU A 177 7.92 -15.46 6.09
C LEU A 177 6.68 -14.59 6.18
N PHE A 178 6.75 -13.50 6.98
CA PHE A 178 5.64 -12.57 7.11
C PHE A 178 5.80 -11.36 6.19
N TYR A 179 4.67 -10.95 5.63
CA TYR A 179 4.48 -9.63 5.05
C TYR A 179 3.75 -8.75 6.05
N PHE A 180 4.23 -7.55 6.23
CA PHE A 180 3.70 -6.54 7.12
C PHE A 180 3.39 -5.29 6.31
N ASP A 181 2.12 -4.89 6.29
CA ASP A 181 1.64 -3.70 5.61
C ASP A 181 1.04 -2.75 6.63
N VAL A 182 1.58 -1.56 6.74
CA VAL A 182 1.16 -0.55 7.71
C VAL A 182 0.71 0.72 7.01
N ARG A 183 -0.33 1.36 7.56
CA ARG A 183 -0.86 2.64 7.08
C ARG A 183 -1.01 3.60 8.25
N LYS A 184 -0.49 4.80 8.06
CA LYS A 184 -0.77 5.91 8.97
C LYS A 184 -2.23 6.32 8.81
N GLN A 185 -2.95 6.38 9.92
CA GLN A 185 -4.32 6.85 9.99
C GLN A 185 -4.40 8.11 10.84
N ILE A 186 -5.19 9.06 10.37
CA ILE A 186 -5.56 10.23 11.14
C ILE A 186 -6.90 9.94 11.80
N ILE A 187 -6.96 10.09 13.11
CA ILE A 187 -8.14 9.73 13.91
C ILE A 187 -8.66 10.92 14.71
N PRO A 188 -9.98 11.07 14.89
CA PRO A 188 -10.52 12.01 15.84
C PRO A 188 -10.17 11.59 17.27
N THR A 189 -9.77 12.56 18.10
CA THR A 189 -9.52 12.37 19.54
C THR A 189 -10.32 13.39 20.33
N THR A 190 -10.42 13.21 21.64
CA THR A 190 -11.17 14.13 22.53
C THR A 190 -10.57 15.54 22.58
N ASP A 191 -9.30 15.67 22.27
CA ASP A 191 -8.51 16.90 22.29
C ASP A 191 -8.07 17.37 20.90
N GLY A 192 -8.64 16.80 19.82
CA GLY A 192 -8.38 17.22 18.46
C GLY A 192 -8.20 16.07 17.48
N ILE A 193 -7.03 16.02 16.82
CA ILE A 193 -6.66 15.00 15.84
C ILE A 193 -5.47 14.22 16.35
N GLY A 194 -5.57 12.90 16.33
CA GLY A 194 -4.50 11.97 16.67
C GLY A 194 -4.01 11.19 15.46
N GLU A 195 -2.93 10.48 15.66
CA GLU A 195 -2.31 9.60 14.67
C GLU A 195 -2.14 8.20 15.23
N GLN A 196 -2.32 7.23 14.35
CA GLN A 196 -2.05 5.83 14.64
C GLN A 196 -1.56 5.11 13.38
N TRP A 197 -0.91 3.98 13.57
CA TRP A 197 -0.41 3.13 12.49
C TRP A 197 -1.15 1.80 12.54
N PHE A 198 -2.17 1.68 11.72
CA PHE A 198 -2.91 0.45 11.54
C PHE A 198 -2.16 -0.47 10.60
N PHE A 199 -1.95 -1.71 11.00
CA PHE A 199 -1.25 -2.69 10.19
C PHE A 199 -1.99 -4.01 10.07
N ALA A 200 -1.67 -4.72 8.99
CA ALA A 200 -2.01 -6.11 8.81
C ALA A 200 -0.77 -6.92 8.46
N LEU A 201 -0.75 -8.16 8.89
CA LEU A 201 0.29 -9.12 8.55
C LEU A 201 -0.30 -10.46 8.15
N TYR A 202 0.43 -11.16 7.29
CA TYR A 202 0.08 -12.52 6.85
C TYR A 202 1.32 -13.29 6.44
N GLY A 203 1.25 -14.62 6.51
CA GLY A 203 2.33 -15.49 6.06
C GLY A 203 2.43 -15.58 4.55
N HIS A 204 3.63 -15.77 4.03
CA HIS A 204 3.83 -16.00 2.60
C HIS A 204 3.03 -17.22 2.13
N PRO A 205 2.19 -17.11 1.09
CA PRO A 205 1.22 -18.13 0.71
C PRO A 205 1.77 -19.54 0.45
N ARG A 206 3.05 -19.65 0.08
CA ARG A 206 3.71 -20.94 -0.23
C ARG A 206 4.73 -21.40 0.80
N ILE A 207 5.33 -20.47 1.53
CA ILE A 207 6.46 -20.77 2.43
C ILE A 207 5.97 -20.88 3.87
N SER A 208 5.01 -20.04 4.26
CA SER A 208 4.46 -20.06 5.61
C SER A 208 3.47 -21.22 5.78
N SER A 209 3.47 -21.83 6.94
CA SER A 209 2.43 -22.78 7.36
C SER A 209 1.22 -22.06 7.98
N ASP A 210 1.37 -20.79 8.36
CA ASP A 210 0.29 -19.97 8.92
C ASP A 210 -0.32 -19.09 7.83
N HIS A 211 -1.54 -19.43 7.47
CA HIS A 211 -2.36 -18.70 6.49
C HIS A 211 -3.44 -17.86 7.18
N THR A 212 -3.05 -17.17 8.24
CA THR A 212 -3.90 -16.27 9.00
C THR A 212 -3.55 -14.81 8.67
N VAL A 213 -4.54 -13.99 8.39
CA VAL A 213 -4.38 -12.53 8.38
C VAL A 213 -4.66 -12.02 9.77
N ARG A 214 -3.71 -11.27 10.31
CA ARG A 214 -3.80 -10.61 11.62
C ARG A 214 -3.65 -9.11 11.49
N SER A 215 -4.14 -8.39 12.46
CA SER A 215 -4.02 -6.93 12.51
C SER A 215 -3.66 -6.42 13.90
N GLY A 216 -3.15 -5.20 13.94
CA GLY A 216 -2.85 -4.47 15.16
C GLY A 216 -2.72 -2.98 14.87
N ILE A 217 -2.50 -2.21 15.91
CA ILE A 217 -2.40 -0.76 15.84
C ILE A 217 -1.22 -0.32 16.71
N PHE A 218 -0.37 0.55 16.20
CA PHE A 218 0.56 1.31 17.03
C PHE A 218 0.03 2.73 17.24
N ASP A 219 0.06 3.22 18.48
CA ASP A 219 -0.20 4.63 18.75
C ASP A 219 1.04 5.50 18.42
N ALA A 220 0.87 6.81 18.48
CA ALA A 220 1.95 7.75 18.18
C ALA A 220 3.11 7.72 19.20
N ASP A 221 2.97 7.05 20.33
CA ASP A 221 4.03 6.81 21.31
C ASP A 221 4.70 5.43 21.12
N GLY A 222 4.33 4.69 20.07
CA GLY A 222 4.91 3.40 19.69
C GLY A 222 4.33 2.19 20.43
N TRP A 223 3.28 2.38 21.24
CA TRP A 223 2.64 1.27 21.93
C TRP A 223 1.75 0.47 20.99
N LEU A 224 1.87 -0.85 21.03
CA LEU A 224 0.87 -1.74 20.43
C LEU A 224 -0.43 -1.65 21.23
N LEU A 225 -1.51 -1.36 20.52
CA LEU A 225 -2.84 -1.27 21.10
C LEU A 225 -3.65 -2.53 20.80
N THR A 226 -4.49 -2.90 21.75
CA THR A 226 -5.65 -3.75 21.47
C THR A 226 -6.67 -2.98 20.63
N GLN A 227 -7.62 -3.67 19.98
CA GLN A 227 -8.66 -3.02 19.16
C GLN A 227 -9.60 -2.12 19.97
N ASP A 228 -9.73 -2.33 21.28
CA ASP A 228 -10.44 -1.42 22.18
C ASP A 228 -9.57 -0.24 22.67
N GLY A 229 -8.39 -0.04 22.06
CA GLY A 229 -7.53 1.11 22.27
C GLY A 229 -6.65 1.08 23.52
N LYS A 230 -6.55 -0.05 24.22
CA LYS A 230 -5.70 -0.17 25.41
C LYS A 230 -4.27 -0.51 25.01
N ARG A 231 -3.30 0.12 25.67
CA ARG A 231 -1.88 -0.20 25.50
C ARG A 231 -1.56 -1.59 26.04
N THR A 232 -0.81 -2.34 25.26
CA THR A 232 -0.20 -3.61 25.69
C THR A 232 1.16 -3.36 26.34
N GLU A 233 1.92 -4.41 26.63
CA GLU A 233 3.32 -4.30 27.07
C GLU A 233 4.31 -4.06 25.93
N VAL A 234 3.88 -4.15 24.66
CA VAL A 234 4.77 -4.01 23.49
C VAL A 234 4.91 -2.56 23.09
N ASN A 235 6.16 -2.09 22.98
CA ASN A 235 6.49 -0.75 22.52
C ASN A 235 7.66 -0.75 21.55
N LEU A 236 7.53 -0.07 20.42
CA LEU A 236 8.56 0.01 19.36
C LEU A 236 9.87 0.65 19.82
N PHE A 237 9.85 1.49 20.85
CA PHE A 237 11.03 2.16 21.40
C PHE A 237 11.76 1.37 22.50
N ASP A 238 11.15 0.28 22.97
CA ASP A 238 11.70 -0.58 24.02
C ASP A 238 12.26 -1.86 23.41
N SER A 239 13.58 -1.95 23.22
CA SER A 239 14.23 -3.12 22.61
C SER A 239 13.98 -4.43 23.37
N ASP A 240 13.66 -4.36 24.65
CA ASP A 240 13.43 -5.53 25.50
C ASP A 240 11.96 -6.02 25.40
N ASN A 241 11.03 -5.10 25.04
CA ASN A 241 9.59 -5.38 24.96
C ASN A 241 8.98 -4.93 23.63
N SER A 242 9.71 -5.01 22.52
CA SER A 242 9.22 -4.60 21.20
C SER A 242 8.60 -5.75 20.39
N GLU A 243 8.90 -7.00 20.70
CA GLU A 243 8.52 -8.14 19.89
C GLU A 243 7.04 -8.49 20.05
N ILE A 244 6.32 -8.45 18.91
CA ILE A 244 4.91 -8.81 18.84
C ILE A 244 4.75 -10.33 18.94
N GLN A 245 3.93 -10.77 19.87
CA GLN A 245 3.45 -12.14 19.94
C GLN A 245 2.21 -12.29 19.07
N LEU A 246 2.25 -13.15 18.04
CA LEU A 246 1.20 -13.24 17.02
C LEU A 246 -0.18 -13.57 17.59
N GLU A 247 -0.25 -14.34 18.68
CA GLU A 247 -1.50 -14.71 19.37
C GLU A 247 -2.18 -13.52 20.08
N LYS A 248 -1.45 -12.41 20.29
CA LYS A 248 -2.00 -11.19 20.88
C LYS A 248 -2.61 -10.25 19.84
N LEU A 249 -2.38 -10.52 18.56
CA LEU A 249 -2.97 -9.76 17.47
C LEU A 249 -4.38 -10.26 17.15
N ASP A 250 -5.22 -9.35 16.68
CA ASP A 250 -6.55 -9.69 16.24
C ASP A 250 -6.52 -10.56 14.99
N LYS A 251 -7.24 -11.67 15.04
CA LYS A 251 -7.44 -12.53 13.88
C LYS A 251 -8.53 -11.94 12.99
N VAL A 252 -8.12 -11.52 11.80
CA VAL A 252 -9.02 -10.97 10.77
C VAL A 252 -9.62 -12.10 9.93
N TYR A 253 -8.78 -13.00 9.47
CA TYR A 253 -9.17 -14.12 8.60
C TYR A 253 -8.25 -15.32 8.84
N GLN A 254 -8.85 -16.50 8.84
CA GLN A 254 -8.14 -17.77 8.85
C GLN A 254 -8.51 -18.56 7.61
N SER A 255 -7.54 -18.88 6.77
CA SER A 255 -7.79 -19.74 5.60
C SER A 255 -8.27 -21.13 6.03
N PRO A 256 -9.31 -21.66 5.39
CA PRO A 256 -9.67 -23.07 5.51
C PRO A 256 -8.52 -23.99 5.11
N GLU A 257 -8.55 -25.23 5.58
CA GLU A 257 -7.56 -26.26 5.21
C GLU A 257 -7.48 -26.40 3.68
N GLY A 258 -6.27 -26.50 3.16
CA GLY A 258 -6.00 -26.58 1.72
C GLY A 258 -6.11 -25.28 0.95
N THR A 259 -6.40 -24.17 1.63
CA THR A 259 -6.44 -22.84 1.02
C THR A 259 -5.41 -21.91 1.65
N THR A 260 -5.10 -20.84 0.95
CA THR A 260 -4.20 -19.78 1.42
C THR A 260 -4.81 -18.41 1.20
N VAL A 261 -4.17 -17.40 1.74
CA VAL A 261 -4.62 -16.01 1.66
C VAL A 261 -3.50 -15.08 1.26
N ARG A 262 -3.86 -14.01 0.59
CA ARG A 262 -3.00 -12.86 0.32
C ARG A 262 -3.68 -11.58 0.75
N LEU A 263 -2.93 -10.74 1.46
CA LEU A 263 -3.32 -9.37 1.74
C LEU A 263 -3.21 -8.55 0.43
N LEU A 264 -4.20 -7.71 0.17
CA LEU A 264 -4.25 -6.85 -1.02
C LEU A 264 -4.22 -5.37 -0.65
N ALA A 265 -4.85 -4.99 0.44
CA ALA A 265 -4.97 -3.61 0.87
C ALA A 265 -5.19 -3.50 2.38
N VAL A 266 -4.65 -2.44 2.95
CA VAL A 266 -4.96 -1.95 4.31
C VAL A 266 -5.49 -0.53 4.17
N SER A 267 -6.62 -0.23 4.78
CA SER A 267 -7.23 1.11 4.70
C SER A 267 -6.43 2.12 5.51
N PRO A 268 -6.03 3.26 4.95
CA PRO A 268 -5.40 4.35 5.71
C PRO A 268 -6.40 5.27 6.42
N VAL A 269 -7.69 4.93 6.41
CA VAL A 269 -8.76 5.68 7.09
C VAL A 269 -9.69 4.74 7.83
N MET A 270 -10.35 5.26 8.87
CA MET A 270 -11.41 4.55 9.59
C MET A 270 -12.65 4.34 8.69
N PRO A 271 -13.42 3.26 8.88
CA PRO A 271 -13.15 2.15 9.80
C PRO A 271 -11.96 1.29 9.37
N TYR A 272 -11.41 0.48 10.28
CA TYR A 272 -10.34 -0.46 9.91
C TYR A 272 -10.84 -1.46 8.89
N ARG A 273 -10.17 -1.51 7.75
CA ARG A 273 -10.51 -2.41 6.64
C ARG A 273 -9.28 -3.08 6.08
N ILE A 274 -9.48 -4.31 5.66
CA ILE A 274 -8.45 -5.14 5.04
C ILE A 274 -9.06 -5.83 3.81
N GLY A 275 -8.41 -5.64 2.66
CA GLY A 275 -8.72 -6.35 1.43
C GLY A 275 -7.86 -7.60 1.30
N LEU A 276 -8.45 -8.72 0.98
CA LEU A 276 -7.73 -9.98 0.85
C LEU A 276 -8.23 -10.84 -0.32
N ALA A 277 -7.37 -11.70 -0.81
CA ALA A 277 -7.71 -12.78 -1.74
C ALA A 277 -7.48 -14.13 -1.06
N ALA A 278 -8.50 -14.98 -1.08
CA ALA A 278 -8.38 -16.39 -0.66
C ALA A 278 -8.37 -17.30 -1.89
N PHE A 279 -7.54 -18.33 -1.89
CA PHE A 279 -7.38 -19.21 -3.05
C PHE A 279 -6.77 -20.56 -2.67
N THR A 280 -6.92 -21.52 -3.55
CA THR A 280 -6.19 -22.79 -3.50
C THR A 280 -4.93 -22.65 -4.34
N LEU A 281 -3.79 -23.04 -3.80
CA LEU A 281 -2.54 -23.09 -4.58
C LEU A 281 -2.75 -23.96 -5.81
N ASP A 282 -2.18 -23.51 -6.94
CA ASP A 282 -2.25 -24.19 -8.24
C ASP A 282 -3.64 -24.24 -8.91
N ASN A 283 -4.62 -23.46 -8.39
CA ASN A 283 -5.93 -23.29 -9.01
C ASN A 283 -6.31 -21.80 -9.12
N ALA A 284 -6.06 -21.21 -10.27
CA ALA A 284 -6.33 -19.79 -10.53
C ALA A 284 -7.82 -19.43 -10.50
N ASP A 285 -8.70 -20.37 -10.86
CA ASP A 285 -10.15 -20.17 -10.82
C ASP A 285 -10.70 -20.09 -9.38
N SER A 286 -9.90 -20.50 -8.40
CA SER A 286 -10.29 -20.45 -6.98
C SER A 286 -10.13 -19.08 -6.33
N ILE A 287 -9.48 -18.11 -7.00
CA ILE A 287 -9.16 -16.81 -6.41
C ILE A 287 -10.42 -15.98 -6.21
N VAL A 288 -10.73 -15.66 -4.96
CA VAL A 288 -11.88 -14.86 -4.55
C VAL A 288 -11.44 -13.69 -3.69
N TYR A 289 -11.97 -12.51 -3.99
CA TYR A 289 -11.76 -11.29 -3.24
C TYR A 289 -12.76 -11.13 -2.11
N TYR A 290 -12.25 -10.71 -0.95
CA TYR A 290 -13.02 -10.38 0.23
C TYR A 290 -12.54 -9.04 0.81
N ALA A 291 -13.45 -8.35 1.47
CA ALA A 291 -13.13 -7.25 2.37
C ALA A 291 -13.46 -7.66 3.80
N ALA A 292 -12.61 -7.30 4.75
CA ALA A 292 -12.89 -7.43 6.16
C ALA A 292 -12.97 -6.05 6.79
N GLU A 293 -13.96 -5.81 7.63
CA GLU A 293 -14.16 -4.56 8.36
C GLU A 293 -14.28 -4.82 9.86
N TYR A 294 -13.61 -3.99 10.66
CA TYR A 294 -13.77 -4.04 12.11
C TYR A 294 -15.00 -3.24 12.52
N ASN A 295 -16.01 -3.93 13.00
CA ASN A 295 -17.30 -3.34 13.35
C ASN A 295 -17.83 -3.89 14.68
N CYS A 296 -18.28 -3.01 15.57
CA CYS A 296 -18.87 -3.38 16.86
C CYS A 296 -18.02 -4.36 17.68
N GLY A 297 -16.69 -4.14 17.72
CA GLY A 297 -15.79 -4.93 18.57
C GLY A 297 -15.30 -6.24 17.95
N LYS A 298 -15.55 -6.49 16.67
CA LYS A 298 -15.09 -7.70 15.98
C LYS A 298 -14.83 -7.46 14.49
N TRP A 299 -13.99 -8.29 13.92
CA TRP A 299 -13.83 -8.39 12.47
C TRP A 299 -15.02 -9.10 11.82
N VAL A 300 -15.54 -8.50 10.76
CA VAL A 300 -16.60 -9.05 9.92
C VAL A 300 -16.05 -9.20 8.51
N LEU A 301 -16.02 -10.43 8.01
CA LEU A 301 -15.68 -10.72 6.62
C LEU A 301 -16.91 -10.51 5.75
N SER A 302 -16.73 -9.89 4.59
CA SER A 302 -17.80 -9.73 3.60
C SER A 302 -18.19 -11.07 2.98
N GLU A 303 -19.35 -11.11 2.35
CA GLU A 303 -19.60 -12.08 1.27
C GLU A 303 -18.52 -11.90 0.18
N PRO A 304 -18.32 -12.90 -0.69
CA PRO A 304 -17.41 -12.78 -1.82
C PRO A 304 -17.68 -11.52 -2.64
N VAL A 305 -16.70 -10.62 -2.75
CA VAL A 305 -16.85 -9.40 -3.55
C VAL A 305 -16.85 -9.74 -5.04
N ALA A 306 -15.85 -10.48 -5.48
CA ALA A 306 -15.72 -10.93 -6.86
C ALA A 306 -14.72 -12.10 -6.98
N LYS A 307 -14.84 -12.86 -8.08
CA LYS A 307 -13.77 -13.76 -8.53
C LYS A 307 -12.69 -12.94 -9.24
N ALA A 308 -11.42 -13.18 -8.90
CA ALA A 308 -10.30 -12.48 -9.54
C ALA A 308 -10.02 -12.95 -10.98
N GLY A 309 -10.35 -14.22 -11.26
CA GLY A 309 -9.98 -14.89 -12.51
C GLY A 309 -8.51 -15.29 -12.56
N ASP A 310 -8.08 -15.86 -13.67
CA ASP A 310 -6.70 -16.30 -13.87
C ASP A 310 -5.79 -15.09 -14.10
N PHE A 311 -5.03 -14.71 -13.06
CA PHE A 311 -4.04 -13.64 -13.11
C PHE A 311 -2.63 -14.14 -13.46
N LEU A 312 -2.47 -15.43 -13.74
CA LEU A 312 -1.15 -15.99 -14.01
C LEU A 312 -0.47 -15.30 -15.20
N ALA A 313 0.80 -14.99 -15.03
CA ALA A 313 1.64 -14.71 -16.16
C ALA A 313 1.80 -16.00 -17.00
N PRO A 314 1.68 -15.95 -18.32
CA PRO A 314 2.04 -17.07 -19.16
C PRO A 314 3.49 -17.47 -18.84
N ASN A 315 3.73 -18.73 -18.56
CA ASN A 315 5.03 -19.33 -18.20
C ASN A 315 5.43 -19.31 -16.72
N GLN A 316 4.58 -18.93 -15.80
CA GLN A 316 4.86 -19.07 -14.38
C GLN A 316 4.34 -20.39 -13.85
N THR A 317 5.22 -21.38 -13.74
CA THR A 317 4.93 -22.70 -13.17
C THR A 317 5.26 -22.78 -11.69
N ASP A 318 5.79 -21.72 -11.11
CA ASP A 318 6.31 -21.66 -9.73
C ASP A 318 5.32 -21.17 -8.68
N GLY A 319 4.03 -20.99 -9.09
CA GLY A 319 2.94 -20.54 -8.22
C GLY A 319 2.77 -19.07 -8.03
N SER A 320 2.99 -18.36 -9.07
CA SER A 320 2.66 -16.94 -9.18
C SER A 320 1.16 -16.61 -9.12
N GLN A 321 0.27 -17.59 -8.94
CA GLN A 321 -1.12 -17.34 -8.50
C GLN A 321 -1.17 -16.48 -7.26
N THR A 322 -0.06 -16.40 -6.52
CA THR A 322 0.05 -15.50 -5.38
C THR A 322 0.00 -14.02 -5.78
N TYR A 323 0.27 -13.66 -7.05
CA TYR A 323 0.27 -12.29 -7.54
C TYR A 323 -1.05 -11.97 -8.24
N VAL A 324 -2.11 -11.87 -7.44
CA VAL A 324 -3.47 -11.59 -7.92
C VAL A 324 -3.67 -10.11 -8.22
N GLY A 325 -4.70 -9.79 -9.00
CA GLY A 325 -5.02 -8.48 -9.54
C GLY A 325 -4.85 -7.29 -8.62
N GLY A 326 -5.56 -7.27 -7.51
CA GLY A 326 -5.43 -6.24 -6.49
C GLY A 326 -6.73 -5.56 -6.12
N MET A 327 -6.70 -4.92 -4.96
CA MET A 327 -7.79 -4.15 -4.38
C MET A 327 -7.24 -2.87 -3.78
N ALA A 328 -8.04 -1.81 -3.77
CA ALA A 328 -7.78 -0.60 -3.00
C ALA A 328 -9.09 -0.07 -2.42
N PHE A 329 -9.03 0.48 -1.22
CA PHE A 329 -10.17 1.16 -0.63
C PHE A 329 -10.23 2.61 -1.08
N TYR A 330 -11.44 3.13 -1.20
CA TYR A 330 -11.66 4.55 -1.37
C TYR A 330 -11.47 5.28 -0.03
N TYR A 331 -10.84 6.43 -0.08
CA TYR A 331 -10.49 7.22 1.10
C TYR A 331 -11.27 8.53 1.19
N GLY A 332 -12.39 8.67 0.50
CA GLY A 332 -13.11 9.93 0.39
C GLY A 332 -13.17 10.70 1.69
N VAL A 333 -12.42 11.78 1.74
CA VAL A 333 -12.64 12.85 2.71
C VAL A 333 -13.68 13.73 2.06
N GLY A 334 -14.93 13.69 2.51
CA GLY A 334 -15.93 14.63 2.03
C GLY A 334 -15.42 16.06 2.17
N GLU A 335 -16.02 17.03 1.45
CA GLU A 335 -15.63 18.46 1.45
C GLU A 335 -15.45 19.08 2.85
N ALA A 336 -15.92 18.42 3.88
CA ALA A 336 -15.83 18.84 5.29
C ALA A 336 -14.51 18.47 5.97
N GLY A 337 -13.47 17.99 5.28
CA GLY A 337 -12.24 17.59 5.95
C GLY A 337 -12.53 16.68 7.15
N PHE A 338 -11.55 16.35 7.98
CA PHE A 338 -11.76 15.56 9.21
C PHE A 338 -12.72 16.21 10.24
N ASN A 339 -13.34 17.33 9.96
CA ASN A 339 -14.15 18.14 10.85
C ASN A 339 -15.62 18.29 10.43
N SER A 340 -16.28 17.23 9.94
CA SER A 340 -17.73 17.33 10.06
C SER A 340 -18.12 17.06 11.53
N ALA A 341 -18.15 18.12 12.31
CA ALA A 341 -18.82 18.13 13.63
C ALA A 341 -20.26 17.63 13.55
N ASP A 342 -20.79 17.46 12.36
CA ASP A 342 -22.14 17.03 12.03
C ASP A 342 -22.27 15.53 11.76
N GLY A 343 -21.22 14.73 11.97
CA GLY A 343 -21.30 13.27 11.81
C GLY A 343 -21.60 12.83 10.38
N GLY A 344 -21.23 13.62 9.39
CA GLY A 344 -21.37 13.24 7.99
C GLY A 344 -20.63 11.93 7.72
N VAL A 345 -21.37 10.93 7.29
CA VAL A 345 -20.84 9.61 6.95
C VAL A 345 -19.85 9.79 5.82
N ILE A 346 -18.56 9.58 6.13
CA ILE A 346 -17.56 9.38 5.10
C ILE A 346 -18.07 8.21 4.27
N ASP A 347 -18.35 8.39 2.97
CA ASP A 347 -18.73 7.31 2.07
C ASP A 347 -17.51 6.42 1.79
N SER A 348 -17.05 5.75 2.86
CA SER A 348 -15.88 4.88 2.86
C SER A 348 -16.22 3.48 2.39
N ASN A 349 -17.46 3.22 1.95
CA ASN A 349 -17.95 1.91 1.61
C ASN A 349 -17.66 1.49 0.16
N ARG A 350 -16.79 2.23 -0.52
CA ARG A 350 -16.36 1.91 -1.89
C ARG A 350 -14.98 1.27 -1.91
N LEU A 351 -14.79 0.32 -2.81
CA LEU A 351 -13.49 -0.25 -3.13
C LEU A 351 -13.31 -0.36 -4.65
N TYR A 352 -12.06 -0.40 -5.05
CA TYR A 352 -11.66 -0.65 -6.43
C TYR A 352 -10.97 -2.00 -6.51
N LEU A 353 -11.23 -2.74 -7.57
CA LEU A 353 -10.52 -3.98 -7.83
C LEU A 353 -10.25 -4.20 -9.32
N SER A 354 -9.23 -5.01 -9.59
CA SER A 354 -8.92 -5.50 -10.91
C SER A 354 -9.16 -7.00 -10.99
N ARG A 355 -9.75 -7.47 -12.07
CA ARG A 355 -10.04 -8.89 -12.30
C ARG A 355 -10.11 -9.23 -13.79
N THR A 356 -10.19 -10.50 -14.08
CA THR A 356 -10.52 -11.01 -15.43
C THR A 356 -11.65 -12.04 -15.36
N ASP A 357 -12.46 -12.09 -16.41
CA ASP A 357 -13.43 -13.16 -16.65
C ASP A 357 -12.92 -14.18 -17.70
N GLY A 358 -11.66 -14.03 -18.11
CA GLY A 358 -11.03 -14.84 -19.17
C GLY A 358 -11.15 -14.21 -20.55
N GLU A 359 -12.19 -13.42 -20.82
CA GLU A 359 -12.40 -12.71 -22.08
C GLU A 359 -11.89 -11.27 -22.04
N TYR A 360 -12.07 -10.61 -20.88
CA TYR A 360 -11.65 -9.22 -20.63
C TYR A 360 -10.92 -9.07 -19.32
N TRP A 361 -10.10 -8.03 -19.25
CA TRP A 361 -9.57 -7.44 -18.02
C TRP A 361 -10.42 -6.24 -17.64
N TYR A 362 -10.64 -6.09 -16.34
CA TYR A 362 -11.47 -5.04 -15.76
C TYR A 362 -10.74 -4.29 -14.67
N MET A 363 -11.01 -3.00 -14.60
CA MET A 363 -10.87 -2.14 -13.44
C MET A 363 -12.27 -1.70 -13.04
N GLU A 364 -12.69 -2.00 -11.83
CA GLU A 364 -14.08 -1.84 -11.39
C GLU A 364 -14.14 -1.16 -10.03
N SER A 365 -15.23 -0.42 -9.76
CA SER A 365 -15.61 0.02 -8.42
C SER A 365 -16.80 -0.77 -7.91
N TYR A 366 -16.77 -1.03 -6.62
CA TYR A 366 -17.82 -1.74 -5.88
C TYR A 366 -18.20 -0.90 -4.68
N VAL A 367 -19.46 -0.94 -4.29
CA VAL A 367 -19.99 -0.20 -3.14
C VAL A 367 -20.74 -1.15 -2.20
N SER A 368 -20.61 -0.88 -0.90
CA SER A 368 -21.40 -1.55 0.14
C SER A 368 -22.42 -0.60 0.71
N HIS A 369 -23.65 -1.07 0.88
CA HIS A 369 -24.75 -0.36 1.53
C HIS A 369 -25.14 -0.96 2.89
N ASP A 370 -24.37 -1.94 3.37
CA ASP A 370 -24.68 -2.73 4.58
C ASP A 370 -23.49 -2.85 5.54
N CYS A 371 -22.67 -1.79 5.59
CA CYS A 371 -21.48 -1.72 6.44
C CYS A 371 -20.45 -2.82 6.13
N GLY A 372 -20.13 -3.01 4.86
CA GLY A 372 -19.06 -3.91 4.41
C GLY A 372 -19.41 -5.39 4.42
N LYS A 373 -20.68 -5.78 4.66
CA LYS A 373 -21.08 -7.19 4.65
C LYS A 373 -21.20 -7.75 3.25
N SER A 374 -21.69 -6.94 2.32
CA SER A 374 -21.74 -7.27 0.90
C SER A 374 -21.33 -6.07 0.05
N TYR A 375 -20.90 -6.37 -1.18
CA TYR A 375 -20.50 -5.37 -2.17
C TYR A 375 -21.15 -5.66 -3.50
N GLU A 376 -21.66 -4.63 -4.15
CA GLU A 376 -22.22 -4.70 -5.48
C GLU A 376 -21.39 -3.88 -6.47
N LEU A 377 -21.35 -4.33 -7.73
CA LEU A 377 -20.67 -3.61 -8.80
C LEU A 377 -21.35 -2.26 -9.03
N GLU A 378 -20.61 -1.19 -8.81
CA GLU A 378 -21.08 0.18 -9.03
C GLU A 378 -20.78 0.62 -10.47
N GLN A 379 -19.54 0.38 -10.93
CA GLN A 379 -19.09 0.88 -12.22
C GLN A 379 -17.92 0.07 -12.79
N ILE A 380 -17.92 -0.11 -14.12
CA ILE A 380 -16.74 -0.56 -14.87
C ILE A 380 -15.96 0.69 -15.30
N ILE A 381 -14.79 0.90 -14.71
CA ILE A 381 -13.93 2.06 -14.97
C ILE A 381 -13.11 1.82 -16.24
N ARG A 382 -12.59 0.60 -16.40
CA ARG A 382 -11.79 0.18 -17.55
C ARG A 382 -12.11 -1.24 -17.94
N LYS A 383 -12.18 -1.50 -19.26
CA LYS A 383 -12.35 -2.83 -19.84
C LYS A 383 -11.45 -2.96 -21.05
N ILE A 384 -10.61 -3.99 -21.09
CA ILE A 384 -9.75 -4.31 -22.23
C ILE A 384 -9.83 -5.80 -22.58
N PRO A 385 -9.75 -6.18 -23.87
CA PRO A 385 -9.76 -7.60 -24.25
C PRO A 385 -8.54 -8.34 -23.70
N ASN A 386 -8.75 -9.56 -23.19
CA ASN A 386 -7.70 -10.45 -22.72
C ASN A 386 -7.04 -11.17 -23.93
N GLY A 387 -6.29 -10.47 -24.75
CA GLY A 387 -5.81 -11.06 -26.01
C GLY A 387 -4.38 -10.74 -26.41
N LYS A 388 -3.65 -9.88 -25.70
CA LYS A 388 -2.33 -9.39 -26.16
C LYS A 388 -1.31 -9.23 -25.05
N ASN A 389 -1.28 -10.11 -24.05
CA ASN A 389 -0.42 -9.96 -22.88
C ASN A 389 -0.57 -8.61 -22.14
N ILE A 390 -1.71 -7.95 -22.32
CA ILE A 390 -2.03 -6.72 -21.59
C ILE A 390 -3.01 -7.09 -20.50
N LYS A 391 -2.63 -6.82 -19.26
CA LYS A 391 -3.41 -7.05 -18.05
C LYS A 391 -3.74 -5.72 -17.39
N ILE A 392 -4.75 -5.73 -16.54
CA ILE A 392 -5.05 -4.64 -15.61
C ILE A 392 -4.80 -5.16 -14.20
N TRP A 393 -4.00 -4.47 -13.39
CA TRP A 393 -3.76 -4.87 -12.02
C TRP A 393 -3.45 -3.70 -11.09
N ARG A 394 -3.50 -3.97 -9.78
CA ARG A 394 -3.14 -3.06 -8.69
C ARG A 394 -3.78 -1.69 -8.78
N PRO A 395 -5.09 -1.59 -8.59
CA PRO A 395 -5.70 -0.30 -8.29
C PRO A 395 -5.02 0.29 -7.06
N THR A 396 -4.76 1.58 -7.11
CA THR A 396 -4.19 2.34 -6.00
C THR A 396 -4.91 3.67 -5.90
N VAL A 397 -5.34 4.01 -4.70
CA VAL A 397 -5.86 5.33 -4.38
C VAL A 397 -4.76 6.05 -3.59
N PRO A 398 -4.26 7.20 -4.06
CA PRO A 398 -3.30 7.98 -3.30
C PRO A 398 -3.85 8.35 -1.92
N VAL A 399 -3.00 8.30 -0.91
CA VAL A 399 -3.40 8.74 0.43
C VAL A 399 -3.85 10.19 0.39
N TYR A 400 -4.90 10.52 1.13
CA TYR A 400 -5.59 11.81 1.15
C TYR A 400 -6.24 12.23 -0.18
N ALA A 401 -6.45 11.29 -1.12
CA ALA A 401 -7.24 11.58 -2.31
C ALA A 401 -8.65 12.01 -1.93
N GLN A 402 -9.12 13.09 -2.57
CA GLN A 402 -10.47 13.62 -2.40
C GLN A 402 -11.31 13.30 -3.63
N ASP A 403 -12.64 13.27 -3.48
CA ASP A 403 -13.61 13.21 -4.57
C ASP A 403 -13.44 12.02 -5.54
N ASN A 404 -13.04 10.85 -5.04
CA ASN A 404 -12.80 9.63 -5.84
C ASN A 404 -11.63 9.72 -6.84
N LEU A 405 -10.90 10.81 -6.88
CA LEU A 405 -9.76 11.03 -7.75
C LEU A 405 -8.52 11.45 -6.94
N PRO A 406 -7.34 11.13 -7.43
CA PRO A 406 -7.05 10.21 -8.53
C PRO A 406 -7.11 8.74 -8.08
N VAL A 407 -7.56 7.86 -8.94
CA VAL A 407 -7.31 6.42 -8.86
C VAL A 407 -6.42 6.03 -10.01
N TYR A 408 -5.41 5.20 -9.78
CA TYR A 408 -4.58 4.67 -10.84
C TYR A 408 -4.42 3.15 -10.73
N TRP A 409 -4.03 2.54 -11.83
CA TRP A 409 -3.77 1.10 -11.96
C TRP A 409 -2.64 0.87 -12.95
N HIS A 410 -2.22 -0.36 -13.11
CA HIS A 410 -1.22 -0.74 -14.11
C HIS A 410 -1.88 -1.40 -15.32
N GLU A 411 -1.41 -1.05 -16.51
CA GLU A 411 -1.75 -1.72 -17.77
C GLU A 411 -0.49 -2.16 -18.49
N GLY A 412 -0.40 -3.43 -18.87
CA GLY A 412 0.74 -3.94 -19.63
C GLY A 412 0.96 -5.43 -19.45
N SER A 413 2.15 -5.87 -19.80
CA SER A 413 2.61 -7.23 -19.54
C SER A 413 3.26 -7.31 -18.18
N TYR A 414 2.99 -8.40 -17.48
CA TYR A 414 3.53 -8.66 -16.16
C TYR A 414 4.20 -10.03 -16.11
N SER A 415 5.41 -10.05 -15.59
CA SER A 415 6.16 -11.26 -15.29
C SER A 415 6.84 -11.07 -13.94
N ALA A 416 6.38 -11.78 -12.91
CA ALA A 416 6.93 -11.67 -11.58
C ALA A 416 8.42 -12.08 -11.54
N HIS A 417 9.21 -11.40 -10.73
CA HIS A 417 10.61 -11.69 -10.42
C HIS A 417 11.61 -11.73 -11.58
N THR A 418 11.23 -11.42 -12.79
CA THR A 418 12.11 -11.57 -13.94
C THR A 418 12.59 -10.27 -14.54
N GLY A 419 12.16 -9.11 -14.01
CA GLY A 419 12.38 -7.81 -14.65
C GLY A 419 11.74 -7.68 -16.03
N GLY A 420 10.91 -8.65 -16.40
CA GLY A 420 10.28 -8.74 -17.72
C GLY A 420 8.94 -8.04 -17.83
N TRP A 421 8.62 -7.14 -16.90
CA TRP A 421 7.39 -6.37 -17.01
C TRP A 421 7.57 -5.15 -17.93
N ASN A 422 6.52 -4.86 -18.67
CA ASN A 422 6.39 -3.66 -19.48
C ASN A 422 5.00 -3.10 -19.25
N CYS A 423 4.88 -2.17 -18.32
CA CYS A 423 3.62 -1.58 -17.95
C CYS A 423 3.69 -0.07 -17.81
N ASP A 424 2.54 0.55 -17.97
CA ASP A 424 2.30 1.95 -17.65
C ASP A 424 1.46 2.02 -16.38
N ALA A 425 1.71 3.01 -15.54
CA ALA A 425 0.72 3.42 -14.55
C ALA A 425 -0.31 4.32 -15.25
N VAL A 426 -1.57 3.91 -15.17
CA VAL A 426 -2.69 4.60 -15.83
C VAL A 426 -3.59 5.20 -14.75
N MET A 427 -3.91 6.47 -14.87
CA MET A 427 -4.79 7.14 -13.94
C MET A 427 -5.88 7.92 -14.66
N LEU A 428 -6.98 8.13 -13.97
CA LEU A 428 -7.99 9.08 -14.36
C LEU A 428 -7.79 10.37 -13.59
N VAL A 429 -7.80 11.46 -14.29
CA VAL A 429 -7.77 12.83 -13.74
C VAL A 429 -8.99 13.59 -14.22
N GLU A 430 -9.48 14.51 -13.42
CA GLU A 430 -10.62 15.34 -13.78
C GLU A 430 -10.28 16.21 -14.98
N TYR A 431 -11.24 16.40 -15.87
CA TYR A 431 -11.09 17.24 -17.04
C TYR A 431 -11.82 18.58 -16.79
N ASP A 432 -11.02 19.62 -16.65
CA ASP A 432 -11.55 21.00 -16.65
C ASP A 432 -11.77 21.46 -18.10
N ASP A 433 -13.00 21.77 -18.47
CA ASP A 433 -13.38 22.36 -19.74
C ASP A 433 -12.75 23.75 -19.95
#